data_12a5e163e2544c6a71645fa856108230
#
_entry.id   12a5e163e2544c6a71645fa856108230
#
_cell.length_a   1.000
_cell.length_b   1.000
_cell.length_c   1.000
_cell.angle_alpha   90.00
_cell.angle_beta   90.00
_cell.angle_gamma   90.00
#
_symmetry.space_group_name_H-M   'P 1'
#
loop_
_entity.id
_entity.type
_entity.pdbx_description
1 polymer ?
#
loop_
_entity_poly.entity_id
_entity_poly.type
_entity_poly.pdbx_seq_one_letter_code
_entity_poly.pdbx_strand_id
1 'polypeptide(L)'
;VIKWCSQHEIYAILDMHVAPGSQSGDANADSDGEARLWSSTLNQDWSVEIWGEIARRYNSEIWVGGYDLLNEPVHYNGRQVRELQKRMSERIRDFDKNHILFVNGNYWSRAFEDLVPKFDDNMVWAFHYYSWMVNAPVSKNTIQYLIDLRKNTNTPLWLGETGENSNEWFVQ
;
A
#
# COMPACT_ATOMS: atom_id res chain seq x y z
N VAL A 1 -12.37 -5.51 -15.70
CA VAL A 1 -12.36 -6.05 -14.33
C VAL A 1 -13.48 -5.39 -13.52
N ILE A 2 -13.47 -4.07 -13.26
CA ILE A 2 -14.42 -3.36 -12.37
C ILE A 2 -15.89 -3.68 -12.72
N LYS A 3 -16.24 -3.65 -14.03
CA LYS A 3 -17.59 -4.03 -14.49
C LYS A 3 -17.96 -5.48 -14.10
N TRP A 4 -17.03 -6.40 -14.09
CA TRP A 4 -17.29 -7.77 -13.65
C TRP A 4 -17.44 -7.85 -12.14
N CYS A 5 -16.61 -7.12 -11.39
CA CYS A 5 -16.74 -7.01 -9.95
C CYS A 5 -18.13 -6.47 -9.57
N SER A 6 -18.60 -5.43 -10.24
CA SER A 6 -19.91 -4.84 -10.00
C SER A 6 -21.08 -5.81 -10.25
N GLN A 7 -20.95 -6.69 -11.26
CA GLN A 7 -21.96 -7.72 -11.56
C GLN A 7 -22.07 -8.79 -10.48
N HIS A 8 -21.03 -8.94 -9.66
CA HIS A 8 -20.94 -9.92 -8.57
C HIS A 8 -20.92 -9.28 -7.19
N GLU A 9 -21.21 -7.98 -7.11
CA GLU A 9 -21.23 -7.21 -5.85
C GLU A 9 -19.92 -7.29 -5.07
N ILE A 10 -18.78 -7.27 -5.81
CA ILE A 10 -17.42 -7.32 -5.26
C ILE A 10 -16.76 -5.96 -5.44
N TYR A 11 -16.21 -5.40 -4.37
CA TYR A 11 -15.38 -4.21 -4.45
C TYR A 11 -13.99 -4.54 -5.01
N ALA A 12 -13.52 -3.70 -5.94
CA ALA A 12 -12.16 -3.77 -6.45
C ALA A 12 -11.28 -2.73 -5.75
N ILE A 13 -10.15 -3.13 -5.20
CA ILE A 13 -9.09 -2.22 -4.77
C ILE A 13 -8.09 -2.11 -5.92
N LEU A 14 -7.81 -0.90 -6.38
CA LEU A 14 -6.83 -0.65 -7.42
C LEU A 14 -5.45 -0.48 -6.79
N ASP A 15 -4.49 -1.27 -7.24
CA ASP A 15 -3.16 -1.37 -6.66
C ASP A 15 -2.08 -0.93 -7.67
N MET A 16 -1.17 -0.06 -7.23
CA MET A 16 0.08 0.18 -7.96
C MET A 16 1.10 -0.87 -7.51
N HIS A 17 0.96 -2.07 -8.07
CA HIS A 17 1.84 -3.20 -7.73
C HIS A 17 3.27 -3.01 -8.23
N VAL A 18 3.42 -2.31 -9.35
CA VAL A 18 4.71 -1.96 -9.94
C VAL A 18 4.71 -0.48 -10.31
N ALA A 19 5.56 0.30 -9.66
CA ALA A 19 5.75 1.70 -9.96
C ALA A 19 6.80 1.92 -11.08
N PRO A 20 6.73 3.02 -11.85
CA PRO A 20 7.79 3.39 -12.77
C PRO A 20 9.18 3.35 -12.14
N GLY A 21 10.07 2.54 -12.68
CA GLY A 21 11.44 2.37 -12.19
C GLY A 21 11.59 1.45 -10.98
N SER A 22 10.52 0.77 -10.57
CA SER A 22 10.47 -0.15 -9.44
C SER A 22 10.64 0.49 -8.07
N GLN A 23 9.80 0.13 -7.11
CA GLN A 23 9.81 0.59 -5.72
C GLN A 23 10.62 -0.30 -4.79
N SER A 24 11.02 -1.48 -5.24
CA SER A 24 11.92 -2.39 -4.54
C SER A 24 12.92 -3.01 -5.51
N GLY A 25 13.97 -3.65 -5.02
CA GLY A 25 14.90 -4.39 -5.87
C GLY A 25 14.41 -5.79 -6.26
N ASP A 26 13.17 -6.12 -5.99
CA ASP A 26 12.63 -7.47 -6.11
C ASP A 26 11.96 -7.72 -7.47
N ALA A 27 11.91 -8.97 -7.88
CA ALA A 27 11.31 -9.36 -9.17
C ALA A 27 9.80 -9.09 -9.25
N ASN A 28 9.08 -9.13 -8.12
CA ASN A 28 7.66 -8.79 -8.05
C ASN A 28 7.36 -7.30 -8.30
N ALA A 29 8.38 -6.44 -8.22
CA ALA A 29 8.31 -5.03 -8.58
C ALA A 29 8.88 -4.73 -9.98
N ASP A 30 8.97 -5.74 -10.85
CA ASP A 30 9.54 -5.67 -12.20
C ASP A 30 10.95 -5.05 -12.23
N SER A 31 11.78 -5.44 -11.25
CA SER A 31 13.13 -4.92 -11.07
C SER A 31 14.19 -5.85 -11.66
N ASP A 32 15.25 -5.25 -12.14
CA ASP A 32 16.53 -5.92 -12.47
C ASP A 32 17.53 -5.94 -11.30
N GLY A 33 17.06 -5.72 -10.09
CA GLY A 33 17.84 -5.65 -8.85
C GLY A 33 17.98 -4.23 -8.30
N GLU A 34 17.43 -3.20 -8.99
CA GLU A 34 17.52 -1.81 -8.56
C GLU A 34 16.15 -1.14 -8.43
N ALA A 35 15.94 -0.41 -7.35
CA ALA A 35 14.74 0.39 -7.09
C ALA A 35 14.92 1.84 -7.58
N ARG A 36 14.86 2.05 -8.90
CA ARG A 36 15.11 3.36 -9.54
C ARG A 36 14.02 4.40 -9.28
N LEU A 37 12.87 4.02 -8.75
CA LEU A 37 11.85 4.97 -8.31
C LEU A 37 12.45 6.02 -7.37
N TRP A 38 13.31 5.60 -6.45
CA TRP A 38 13.82 6.47 -5.40
C TRP A 38 14.91 7.43 -5.86
N SER A 39 15.61 7.12 -6.94
CA SER A 39 16.66 7.95 -7.52
C SER A 39 16.19 8.82 -8.69
N SER A 40 14.93 8.69 -9.14
CA SER A 40 14.38 9.39 -10.30
C SER A 40 13.14 10.20 -9.94
N THR A 41 13.28 11.52 -9.90
CA THR A 41 12.13 12.43 -9.74
C THR A 41 11.07 12.21 -10.82
N LEU A 42 11.50 11.93 -12.06
CA LEU A 42 10.60 11.68 -13.17
C LEU A 42 9.71 10.43 -12.91
N ASN A 43 10.29 9.34 -12.40
CA ASN A 43 9.55 8.13 -12.07
C ASN A 43 8.54 8.40 -10.94
N GLN A 44 8.93 9.19 -9.94
CA GLN A 44 8.04 9.60 -8.85
C GLN A 44 6.89 10.47 -9.39
N ASP A 45 7.18 11.43 -10.27
CA ASP A 45 6.16 12.29 -10.87
C ASP A 45 5.19 11.49 -11.73
N TRP A 46 5.67 10.53 -12.52
CA TRP A 46 4.81 9.63 -13.28
C TRP A 46 3.90 8.79 -12.36
N SER A 47 4.43 8.28 -11.26
CA SER A 47 3.63 7.52 -10.29
C SER A 47 2.49 8.35 -9.70
N VAL A 48 2.77 9.62 -9.41
CA VAL A 48 1.77 10.58 -8.92
C VAL A 48 0.71 10.87 -9.98
N GLU A 49 1.11 11.13 -11.24
CA GLU A 49 0.18 11.44 -12.32
C GLU A 49 -0.66 10.22 -12.75
N ILE A 50 -0.12 9.02 -12.69
CA ILE A 50 -0.89 7.78 -12.91
C ILE A 50 -2.05 7.71 -11.92
N TRP A 51 -1.82 7.97 -10.64
CA TRP A 51 -2.89 8.01 -9.64
C TRP A 51 -3.89 9.14 -9.88
N GLY A 52 -3.43 10.31 -10.32
CA GLY A 52 -4.32 11.41 -10.71
C GLY A 52 -5.27 11.01 -11.84
N GLU A 53 -4.77 10.32 -12.87
CA GLU A 53 -5.61 9.84 -13.98
C GLU A 53 -6.57 8.73 -13.55
N ILE A 54 -6.11 7.80 -12.71
CA ILE A 54 -6.96 6.73 -12.16
C ILE A 54 -8.09 7.34 -11.33
N ALA A 55 -7.78 8.25 -10.41
CA ALA A 55 -8.76 8.90 -9.56
C ALA A 55 -9.77 9.72 -10.39
N ARG A 56 -9.30 10.50 -11.37
CA ARG A 56 -10.18 11.25 -12.28
C ARG A 56 -11.17 10.35 -13.01
N ARG A 57 -10.73 9.13 -13.37
CA ARG A 57 -11.56 8.16 -14.12
C ARG A 57 -12.58 7.45 -13.24
N TYR A 58 -12.24 7.18 -11.98
CA TYR A 58 -13.02 6.29 -11.12
C TYR A 58 -13.62 6.96 -9.89
N ASN A 59 -13.55 8.29 -9.74
CA ASN A 59 -14.04 9.02 -8.57
C ASN A 59 -15.52 8.83 -8.24
N SER A 60 -16.32 8.36 -9.19
CA SER A 60 -17.75 8.07 -9.02
C SER A 60 -18.10 6.59 -9.14
N GLU A 61 -17.09 5.72 -9.27
CA GLU A 61 -17.30 4.28 -9.46
C GLU A 61 -17.42 3.58 -8.09
N ILE A 62 -18.65 3.32 -7.70
CA ILE A 62 -18.97 2.76 -6.37
C ILE A 62 -18.40 1.37 -6.12
N TRP A 63 -18.00 0.63 -7.18
CA TRP A 63 -17.41 -0.70 -7.07
C TRP A 63 -15.88 -0.67 -6.98
N VAL A 64 -15.29 0.51 -6.99
CA VAL A 64 -13.91 0.71 -6.53
C VAL A 64 -13.93 0.92 -5.02
N GLY A 65 -13.32 0.02 -4.26
CA GLY A 65 -13.25 0.10 -2.79
C GLY A 65 -12.19 1.09 -2.31
N GLY A 66 -11.18 1.37 -3.14
CA GLY A 66 -10.11 2.30 -2.84
C GLY A 66 -8.88 2.10 -3.70
N TYR A 67 -7.81 2.82 -3.35
CA TYR A 67 -6.55 2.89 -4.06
C TYR A 67 -5.41 2.45 -3.15
N ASP A 68 -4.73 1.38 -3.52
CA ASP A 68 -3.51 0.91 -2.85
C ASP A 68 -2.30 1.60 -3.48
N LEU A 69 -1.72 2.54 -2.75
CA LEU A 69 -0.89 3.59 -3.32
C LEU A 69 0.42 3.10 -3.89
N LEU A 70 1.06 2.12 -3.23
CA LEU A 70 2.38 1.62 -3.64
C LEU A 70 2.66 0.30 -2.93
N ASN A 71 2.60 -0.80 -3.68
CA ASN A 71 2.86 -2.12 -3.14
C ASN A 71 4.31 -2.28 -2.66
N GLU A 72 4.48 -2.76 -1.44
CA GLU A 72 5.76 -3.22 -0.87
C GLU A 72 6.98 -2.33 -1.14
N PRO A 73 6.92 -1.03 -0.83
CA PRO A 73 8.08 -0.17 -1.03
C PRO A 73 9.25 -0.57 -0.13
N VAL A 74 10.47 -0.51 -0.68
CA VAL A 74 11.70 -0.77 0.06
C VAL A 74 12.68 0.37 -0.16
N HIS A 75 12.93 1.15 0.89
CA HIS A 75 13.89 2.23 0.84
C HIS A 75 14.52 2.50 2.21
N TYR A 76 15.83 2.77 2.24
CA TYR A 76 16.56 3.05 3.48
C TYR A 76 16.09 4.34 4.19
N ASN A 77 15.47 5.27 3.45
CA ASN A 77 14.88 6.50 3.99
C ASN A 77 13.35 6.41 3.92
N GLY A 78 12.72 5.94 5.00
CA GLY A 78 11.27 5.79 5.08
C GLY A 78 10.49 7.11 4.92
N ARG A 79 11.10 8.26 5.21
CA ARG A 79 10.48 9.57 4.96
C ARG A 79 10.27 9.84 3.47
N GLN A 80 11.15 9.35 2.59
CA GLN A 80 10.91 9.45 1.14
C GLN A 80 9.72 8.59 0.71
N VAL A 81 9.57 7.40 1.30
CA VAL A 81 8.40 6.53 1.07
C VAL A 81 7.12 7.27 1.48
N ARG A 82 7.13 7.90 2.66
CA ARG A 82 6.02 8.71 3.15
C ARG A 82 5.68 9.87 2.21
N GLU A 83 6.67 10.66 1.84
CA GLU A 83 6.46 11.86 1.01
C GLU A 83 5.92 11.50 -0.38
N LEU A 84 6.38 10.41 -0.99
CA LEU A 84 5.85 9.95 -2.26
C LEU A 84 4.38 9.50 -2.14
N GLN A 85 4.04 8.67 -1.16
CA GLN A 85 2.65 8.24 -0.94
C GLN A 85 1.74 9.42 -0.57
N LYS A 86 2.25 10.40 0.18
CA LYS A 86 1.53 11.65 0.47
C LYS A 86 1.25 12.46 -0.82
N ARG A 87 2.22 12.62 -1.70
CA ARG A 87 2.04 13.29 -3.01
C ARG A 87 0.99 12.55 -3.88
N MET A 88 1.03 11.21 -3.89
CA MET A 88 0.01 10.40 -4.57
C MET A 88 -1.38 10.65 -3.97
N SER A 89 -1.49 10.66 -2.64
CA SER A 89 -2.74 10.97 -1.93
C SER A 89 -3.26 12.35 -2.31
N GLU A 90 -2.44 13.38 -2.23
CA GLU A 90 -2.82 14.76 -2.59
C GLU A 90 -3.33 14.83 -4.04
N ARG A 91 -2.63 14.16 -4.96
CA ARG A 91 -3.04 14.12 -6.37
C ARG A 91 -4.35 13.38 -6.60
N ILE A 92 -4.59 12.27 -5.91
CA ILE A 92 -5.87 11.57 -5.90
C ILE A 92 -6.96 12.52 -5.41
N ARG A 93 -6.73 13.23 -4.32
CA ARG A 93 -7.68 14.14 -3.68
C ARG A 93 -8.04 15.36 -4.51
N ASP A 94 -7.28 15.68 -5.56
CA ASP A 94 -7.70 16.67 -6.57
C ASP A 94 -8.99 16.25 -7.28
N PHE A 95 -9.23 14.95 -7.44
CA PHE A 95 -10.34 14.40 -8.20
C PHE A 95 -11.33 13.56 -7.37
N ASP A 96 -10.85 12.91 -6.32
CA ASP A 96 -11.60 11.93 -5.55
C ASP A 96 -11.46 12.15 -4.04
N LYS A 97 -12.55 12.54 -3.40
CA LYS A 97 -12.61 12.80 -1.95
C LYS A 97 -13.11 11.63 -1.12
N ASN A 98 -13.57 10.54 -1.78
CA ASN A 98 -14.41 9.52 -1.14
C ASN A 98 -13.73 8.16 -1.00
N HIS A 99 -12.95 7.71 -1.98
CA HIS A 99 -12.34 6.39 -1.95
C HIS A 99 -11.25 6.29 -0.87
N ILE A 100 -11.17 5.10 -0.26
CA ILE A 100 -10.18 4.80 0.78
C ILE A 100 -8.78 4.73 0.16
N LEU A 101 -7.79 5.27 0.85
CA LEU A 101 -6.39 5.13 0.50
C LEU A 101 -5.75 4.03 1.36
N PHE A 102 -5.16 3.04 0.72
CA PHE A 102 -4.37 2.01 1.37
C PHE A 102 -2.89 2.43 1.30
N VAL A 103 -2.30 2.67 2.46
CA VAL A 103 -0.94 3.22 2.57
C VAL A 103 -0.02 2.13 3.09
N ASN A 104 0.85 1.65 2.23
CA ASN A 104 1.77 0.57 2.55
C ASN A 104 2.93 1.05 3.42
N GLY A 105 3.29 0.23 4.39
CA GLY A 105 4.51 0.41 5.17
C GLY A 105 5.77 0.24 4.32
N ASN A 106 6.89 0.81 4.77
CA ASN A 106 8.20 0.53 4.20
C ASN A 106 8.63 -0.94 4.49
N TYR A 107 9.69 -1.40 3.85
CA TYR A 107 10.24 -2.76 4.01
C TYR A 107 9.17 -3.84 3.86
N TRP A 108 8.64 -3.94 2.63
CA TRP A 108 7.59 -4.92 2.26
C TRP A 108 6.33 -4.77 3.12
N SER A 109 5.85 -3.53 3.25
CA SER A 109 4.62 -3.18 4.00
C SER A 109 4.63 -3.57 5.47
N ARG A 110 5.82 -3.49 6.13
CA ARG A 110 6.00 -3.94 7.52
C ARG A 110 6.43 -2.86 8.51
N ALA A 111 7.01 -1.75 8.04
CA ALA A 111 7.55 -0.68 8.89
C ALA A 111 6.83 0.65 8.66
N PHE A 112 6.30 1.26 9.71
CA PHE A 112 5.49 2.48 9.64
C PHE A 112 6.08 3.66 10.44
N GLU A 113 7.20 3.50 11.10
CA GLU A 113 7.78 4.49 12.02
C GLU A 113 8.03 5.83 11.34
N ASP A 114 8.54 5.81 10.11
CA ASP A 114 8.82 7.00 9.32
C ASP A 114 7.59 7.52 8.54
N LEU A 115 6.50 6.75 8.49
CA LEU A 115 5.29 7.10 7.75
C LEU A 115 4.31 7.93 8.57
N VAL A 116 4.40 7.84 9.89
CA VAL A 116 3.54 8.61 10.81
C VAL A 116 3.98 10.08 10.90
N PRO A 117 3.05 11.02 11.20
CA PRO A 117 1.61 10.83 11.37
C PRO A 117 0.87 10.58 10.05
N LYS A 118 -0.39 10.12 10.13
CA LYS A 118 -1.26 9.99 8.96
C LYS A 118 -1.34 11.32 8.20
N PHE A 119 -1.57 11.24 6.89
CA PHE A 119 -1.60 12.42 6.01
C PHE A 119 -2.92 12.57 5.23
N ASP A 120 -3.87 11.66 5.45
CA ASP A 120 -5.22 11.72 4.91
C ASP A 120 -6.21 11.20 5.95
N ASP A 121 -7.44 11.75 5.96
CA ASP A 121 -8.45 11.34 6.94
C ASP A 121 -9.19 10.07 6.54
N ASN A 122 -9.18 9.71 5.26
CA ASN A 122 -9.82 8.50 4.73
C ASN A 122 -8.76 7.51 4.21
N MET A 123 -7.85 7.11 5.10
CA MET A 123 -6.80 6.14 4.80
C MET A 123 -6.76 5.01 5.81
N VAL A 124 -6.14 3.93 5.42
CA VAL A 124 -5.79 2.78 6.28
C VAL A 124 -4.30 2.49 6.13
N TRP A 125 -3.68 1.97 7.19
CA TRP A 125 -2.34 1.41 7.11
C TRP A 125 -2.42 0.00 6.54
N ALA A 126 -1.91 -0.20 5.33
CA ALA A 126 -1.83 -1.51 4.69
C ALA A 126 -0.52 -2.21 5.07
N PHE A 127 -0.63 -3.39 5.64
CA PHE A 127 0.52 -4.21 6.02
C PHE A 127 0.43 -5.60 5.39
N HIS A 128 1.59 -6.23 5.18
CA HIS A 128 1.71 -7.59 4.69
C HIS A 128 2.35 -8.48 5.73
N TYR A 129 1.88 -9.71 5.81
CA TYR A 129 2.45 -10.70 6.72
C TYR A 129 2.46 -12.09 6.11
N TYR A 130 3.67 -12.63 5.96
CA TYR A 130 3.90 -13.99 5.48
C TYR A 130 4.71 -14.76 6.52
N SER A 131 4.12 -15.75 7.18
CA SER A 131 4.78 -16.50 8.25
C SER A 131 5.95 -17.35 7.74
N TRP A 132 5.90 -17.82 6.50
CA TRP A 132 6.99 -18.57 5.88
C TRP A 132 8.30 -17.75 5.75
N MET A 133 8.21 -16.43 5.58
CA MET A 133 9.39 -15.56 5.50
C MET A 133 10.15 -15.48 6.83
N VAL A 134 9.46 -15.64 7.95
CA VAL A 134 10.02 -15.59 9.30
C VAL A 134 10.07 -16.95 9.96
N ASN A 135 9.57 -17.99 9.30
CA ASN A 135 9.47 -19.38 9.77
C ASN A 135 8.90 -19.50 11.20
N ALA A 136 7.93 -18.64 11.50
CA ALA A 136 7.28 -18.58 12.80
C ALA A 136 5.91 -17.92 12.69
N PRO A 137 4.94 -18.25 13.59
CA PRO A 137 3.69 -17.52 13.73
C PRO A 137 3.94 -16.04 14.00
N VAL A 138 2.92 -15.20 13.73
CA VAL A 138 3.00 -13.78 14.05
C VAL A 138 3.37 -13.58 15.53
N SER A 139 4.43 -12.84 15.78
CA SER A 139 4.91 -12.63 17.16
C SER A 139 3.96 -11.71 17.93
N LYS A 140 3.90 -11.89 19.25
CA LYS A 140 3.17 -10.97 20.14
C LYS A 140 3.66 -9.53 20.00
N ASN A 141 4.96 -9.33 19.75
CA ASN A 141 5.56 -8.01 19.57
C ASN A 141 5.06 -7.37 18.26
N THR A 142 4.95 -8.13 17.17
CA THR A 142 4.39 -7.66 15.91
C THR A 142 2.93 -7.25 16.07
N ILE A 143 2.14 -8.07 16.75
CA ILE A 143 0.73 -7.77 17.04
C ILE A 143 0.63 -6.50 17.89
N GLN A 144 1.44 -6.38 18.94
CA GLN A 144 1.43 -5.20 19.82
C GLN A 144 1.84 -3.94 19.05
N TYR A 145 2.86 -4.03 18.20
CA TYR A 145 3.29 -2.92 17.33
C TYR A 145 2.14 -2.41 16.45
N LEU A 146 1.41 -3.32 15.79
CA LEU A 146 0.27 -2.96 14.95
C LEU A 146 -0.88 -2.35 15.78
N ILE A 147 -1.16 -2.90 16.96
CA ILE A 147 -2.16 -2.33 17.88
C ILE A 147 -1.79 -0.90 18.28
N ASP A 148 -0.52 -0.68 18.61
CA ASP A 148 -0.02 0.63 19.02
C ASP A 148 -0.03 1.63 17.84
N LEU A 149 0.36 1.20 16.65
CA LEU A 149 0.25 2.00 15.42
C LEU A 149 -1.21 2.47 15.22
N ARG A 150 -2.17 1.54 15.25
CA ARG A 150 -3.59 1.85 15.12
C ARG A 150 -4.07 2.86 16.16
N LYS A 151 -3.73 2.64 17.43
CA LYS A 151 -4.15 3.51 18.54
C LYS A 151 -3.54 4.90 18.45
N ASN A 152 -2.22 4.97 18.22
CA ASN A 152 -1.48 6.23 18.24
C ASN A 152 -1.80 7.12 17.04
N THR A 153 -2.19 6.53 15.90
CA THR A 153 -2.52 7.27 14.68
C THR A 153 -4.04 7.43 14.48
N ASN A 154 -4.86 6.75 15.28
CA ASN A 154 -6.30 6.67 15.09
C ASN A 154 -6.66 6.31 13.64
N THR A 155 -5.98 5.32 13.07
CA THR A 155 -6.11 4.92 11.66
C THR A 155 -6.32 3.41 11.60
N PRO A 156 -7.31 2.90 10.84
CA PRO A 156 -7.53 1.47 10.70
C PRO A 156 -6.32 0.75 10.10
N LEU A 157 -6.25 -0.56 10.35
CA LEU A 157 -5.26 -1.45 9.73
C LEU A 157 -5.93 -2.34 8.68
N TRP A 158 -5.21 -2.64 7.63
CA TRP A 158 -5.61 -3.55 6.56
C TRP A 158 -4.50 -4.57 6.32
N LEU A 159 -4.80 -5.85 6.46
CA LEU A 159 -3.90 -6.92 6.01
C LEU A 159 -4.12 -7.10 4.51
N GLY A 160 -3.25 -6.47 3.70
CA GLY A 160 -3.35 -6.45 2.24
C GLY A 160 -2.96 -7.78 1.62
N GLU A 161 -1.88 -8.36 2.13
CA GLU A 161 -1.38 -9.64 1.65
C GLU A 161 -1.00 -10.56 2.81
N THR A 162 -1.33 -11.83 2.64
CA THR A 162 -0.88 -12.91 3.51
C THR A 162 -0.84 -14.21 2.73
N GLY A 163 -0.01 -15.13 3.16
CA GLY A 163 0.08 -16.44 2.54
C GLY A 163 0.91 -17.40 3.35
N GLU A 164 0.65 -18.69 3.14
CA GLU A 164 1.37 -19.75 3.82
C GLU A 164 1.38 -21.03 2.97
N ASN A 165 2.41 -21.84 3.16
CA ASN A 165 2.58 -23.10 2.43
C ASN A 165 1.82 -24.27 3.06
N SER A 166 1.18 -24.09 4.22
CA SER A 166 0.37 -25.12 4.87
C SER A 166 -0.86 -24.54 5.56
N ASN A 167 -1.93 -25.33 5.63
CA ASN A 167 -3.16 -24.96 6.32
C ASN A 167 -2.98 -24.77 7.85
N GLU A 168 -1.93 -25.33 8.42
CA GLU A 168 -1.66 -25.23 9.87
C GLU A 168 -1.38 -23.79 10.32
N TRP A 169 -0.86 -22.97 9.44
CA TRP A 169 -0.54 -21.56 9.73
C TRP A 169 -1.74 -20.62 9.63
N PHE A 170 -2.78 -20.99 8.87
CA PHE A 170 -3.98 -20.16 8.75
C PHE A 170 -4.93 -20.26 9.94
N VAL A 171 -4.74 -21.23 10.82
CA VAL A 171 -5.62 -21.51 11.98
C VAL A 171 -5.04 -21.03 13.31
N GLN A 172 -3.89 -20.40 13.31
CA GLN A 172 -3.24 -19.85 14.50
C GLN A 172 -3.50 -18.35 14.64
#